data_32cb0f7fb8c1372bf6ae88cf67f16ddd
#
_entry.id   32cb0f7fb8c1372bf6ae88cf67f16ddd
#
_cell.length_a   1.000
_cell.length_b   1.000
_cell.length_c   1.000
_cell.angle_alpha   90.00
_cell.angle_beta   90.00
_cell.angle_gamma   90.00
#
_symmetry.space_group_name_H-M   'P 1'
#
loop_
_entity.id
_entity.type
_entity.pdbx_description
1 polymer ?
#
loop_
_entity_poly.entity_id
_entity_poly.type
_entity_poly.pdbx_seq_one_letter_code
_entity_poly.pdbx_strand_id
1 'polypeptide(L)'
;MEKFVRHTGIVCPLDRSNVDTDAIIPKQFLKSIYKTGYGPNLFDGWRYLDKGEPGMDCSKRPLNPDFVLNKPQYRDSTILLARKNFGCGSSREHAPWALIQYGFKAVIAPSKR
;
A
#
# COMPACT_ATOMS: atom_id res chain seq x y z
N MET A 1 -5.85 -22.01 -6.59
CA MET A 1 -4.82 -20.99 -6.58
C MET A 1 -4.26 -20.76 -7.96
N GLU A 2 -4.20 -19.55 -8.36
CA GLU A 2 -3.66 -19.24 -9.66
C GLU A 2 -2.14 -19.35 -9.67
N LYS A 3 -1.64 -19.97 -10.69
CA LYS A 3 -0.21 -20.20 -10.80
C LYS A 3 0.48 -18.93 -11.29
N PHE A 4 1.48 -18.49 -10.55
CA PHE A 4 2.28 -17.36 -11.00
C PHE A 4 3.14 -17.82 -12.17
N VAL A 5 2.97 -17.20 -13.31
CA VAL A 5 3.73 -17.56 -14.50
C VAL A 5 4.92 -16.61 -14.67
N ARG A 6 4.64 -15.34 -14.84
CA ARG A 6 5.68 -14.35 -15.04
C ARG A 6 5.04 -12.98 -15.02
N HIS A 7 5.69 -12.05 -14.34
CA HIS A 7 5.25 -10.67 -14.33
C HIS A 7 6.46 -9.76 -14.43
N THR A 8 6.42 -8.85 -15.38
CA THR A 8 7.43 -7.82 -15.56
C THR A 8 6.81 -6.48 -15.26
N GLY A 9 7.43 -5.72 -14.39
CA GLY A 9 6.92 -4.42 -14.02
C GLY A 9 7.94 -3.60 -13.27
N ILE A 10 7.57 -2.38 -12.91
CA ILE A 10 8.43 -1.47 -12.17
C ILE A 10 8.39 -1.85 -10.69
N VAL A 11 9.56 -2.00 -10.10
CA VAL A 11 9.70 -2.32 -8.68
C VAL A 11 9.80 -1.02 -7.89
N CYS A 12 8.95 -0.89 -6.88
CA CYS A 12 9.03 0.22 -5.94
C CYS A 12 9.68 -0.27 -4.64
N PRO A 13 10.87 0.22 -4.28
CA PRO A 13 11.52 -0.17 -3.04
C PRO A 13 10.93 0.61 -1.87
N LEU A 14 10.34 -0.10 -0.92
CA LEU A 14 9.86 0.48 0.32
C LEU A 14 10.89 0.15 1.41
N ASP A 15 11.75 1.12 1.71
CA ASP A 15 12.89 0.91 2.59
C ASP A 15 12.49 1.05 4.06
N ARG A 16 11.58 0.19 4.49
CA ARG A 16 11.10 0.16 5.87
C ARG A 16 10.88 -1.27 6.31
N SER A 17 11.33 -1.58 7.52
CA SER A 17 11.05 -2.85 8.19
C SER A 17 9.83 -2.70 9.08
N ASN A 18 9.19 -3.82 9.42
CA ASN A 18 8.09 -3.85 10.38
C ASN A 18 6.92 -2.95 9.99
N VAL A 19 6.60 -2.94 8.70
CA VAL A 19 5.45 -2.19 8.20
C VAL A 19 4.19 -2.92 8.65
N ASP A 20 3.44 -2.34 9.59
CA ASP A 20 2.25 -2.99 10.12
C ASP A 20 1.03 -2.70 9.25
N THR A 21 -0.06 -3.42 9.56
CA THR A 21 -1.28 -3.29 8.77
C THR A 21 -1.90 -1.90 8.90
N ASP A 22 -1.69 -1.21 10.02
CA ASP A 22 -2.21 0.14 10.19
C ASP A 22 -1.46 1.15 9.31
N ALA A 23 -0.20 0.91 9.03
CA ALA A 23 0.54 1.74 8.09
C ALA A 23 0.09 1.48 6.65
N ILE A 24 -0.22 0.23 6.32
CA ILE A 24 -0.68 -0.14 4.98
C ILE A 24 -2.04 0.49 4.70
N ILE A 25 -2.99 0.35 5.64
CA ILE A 25 -4.30 0.98 5.53
C ILE A 25 -4.73 1.45 6.92
N PRO A 26 -4.79 2.77 7.16
CA PRO A 26 -5.15 3.29 8.47
C PRO A 26 -6.53 2.85 8.94
N LYS A 27 -6.67 2.70 10.25
CA LYS A 27 -7.87 2.10 10.83
C LYS A 27 -9.16 2.88 10.56
N GLN A 28 -9.08 4.19 10.32
CA GLN A 28 -10.30 4.96 10.03
C GLN A 28 -10.99 4.51 8.76
N PHE A 29 -10.27 3.82 7.86
CA PHE A 29 -10.84 3.31 6.62
C PHE A 29 -11.45 1.92 6.77
N LEU A 30 -11.31 1.29 7.93
CA LEU A 30 -11.76 -0.09 8.15
C LEU A 30 -13.23 -0.21 8.51
N LYS A 31 -13.92 0.91 8.65
CA LYS A 31 -15.35 0.91 8.98
C LYS A 31 -16.22 0.55 7.79
N SER A 32 -15.67 0.61 6.59
CA SER A 32 -16.43 0.29 5.38
C SER A 32 -16.65 -1.22 5.28
N ILE A 33 -17.84 -1.60 4.87
CA ILE A 33 -18.18 -3.00 4.58
C ILE A 33 -17.88 -3.38 3.14
N TYR A 34 -17.51 -2.42 2.32
CA TYR A 34 -17.19 -2.68 0.92
C TYR A 34 -15.79 -3.24 0.78
N LYS A 35 -15.57 -4.02 -0.27
CA LYS A 35 -14.28 -4.65 -0.56
C LYS A 35 -13.46 -3.89 -1.58
N THR A 36 -13.91 -2.70 -1.95
CA THR A 36 -13.27 -1.90 -3.00
C THR A 36 -13.15 -0.46 -2.54
N GLY A 37 -12.33 0.30 -3.27
CA GLY A 37 -12.15 1.70 -2.95
C GLY A 37 -10.99 1.98 -1.99
N TYR A 38 -10.16 0.99 -1.71
CA TYR A 38 -9.06 1.15 -0.74
C TYR A 38 -7.74 1.57 -1.38
N GLY A 39 -7.61 1.44 -2.71
CA GLY A 39 -6.37 1.81 -3.39
C GLY A 39 -5.90 3.23 -3.11
N PRO A 40 -6.77 4.23 -3.23
CA PRO A 40 -6.37 5.62 -2.97
C PRO A 40 -5.87 5.88 -1.56
N ASN A 41 -6.23 5.03 -0.60
CA ASN A 41 -5.83 5.20 0.79
C ASN A 41 -4.71 4.25 1.23
N LEU A 42 -4.11 3.51 0.28
CA LEU A 42 -2.94 2.69 0.57
C LEU A 42 -1.83 3.58 1.10
N PHE A 43 -1.24 3.20 2.24
CA PHE A 43 -0.17 3.98 2.89
C PHE A 43 -0.56 5.43 3.13
N ASP A 44 -1.83 5.69 3.44
CA ASP A 44 -2.38 7.05 3.51
C ASP A 44 -1.55 7.97 4.41
N GLY A 45 -1.14 7.49 5.58
CA GLY A 45 -0.39 8.30 6.53
C GLY A 45 0.99 8.72 6.03
N TRP A 46 1.53 8.03 5.02
CA TRP A 46 2.84 8.34 4.46
C TRP A 46 2.75 9.05 3.11
N ARG A 47 1.70 8.75 2.34
CA ARG A 47 1.55 9.32 0.99
C ARG A 47 1.09 10.76 1.00
N TYR A 48 0.35 11.16 2.01
CA TYR A 48 -0.28 12.48 2.06
C TYR A 48 0.17 13.24 3.29
N LEU A 49 0.19 14.56 3.16
CA LEU A 49 0.57 15.45 4.27
C LEU A 49 -0.59 15.73 5.21
N ASP A 50 -1.83 15.53 4.75
CA ASP A 50 -3.01 15.70 5.58
C ASP A 50 -3.50 14.36 6.10
N LYS A 51 -4.43 14.41 7.05
CA LYS A 51 -5.06 13.18 7.54
C LYS A 51 -6.19 12.77 6.62
N GLY A 52 -6.17 11.50 6.19
CA GLY A 52 -7.21 10.97 5.34
C GLY A 52 -8.47 10.58 6.11
N GLU A 53 -9.62 10.76 5.47
CA GLU A 53 -10.91 10.36 6.01
C GLU A 53 -11.67 9.57 4.96
N PRO A 54 -12.54 8.64 5.36
CA PRO A 54 -13.35 7.90 4.40
C PRO A 54 -14.20 8.83 3.55
N GLY A 55 -14.27 8.53 2.25
CA GLY A 55 -15.07 9.33 1.32
C GLY A 55 -14.41 10.58 0.80
N MET A 56 -13.19 10.86 1.21
CA MET A 56 -12.45 12.03 0.79
C MET A 56 -11.92 11.89 -0.62
N ASP A 57 -11.99 12.98 -1.40
CA ASP A 57 -11.41 13.00 -2.74
C ASP A 57 -9.89 13.15 -2.63
N CYS A 58 -9.17 12.07 -2.89
CA CYS A 58 -7.72 12.04 -2.73
C CYS A 58 -6.98 12.74 -3.87
N SER A 59 -7.65 13.06 -4.97
CA SER A 59 -6.98 13.64 -6.13
C SER A 59 -6.42 15.03 -5.87
N LYS A 60 -6.96 15.74 -4.88
CA LYS A 60 -6.54 17.10 -4.56
C LYS A 60 -5.78 17.21 -3.24
N ARG A 61 -5.48 16.09 -2.62
CA ARG A 61 -4.78 16.10 -1.35
C ARG A 61 -3.30 16.42 -1.54
N PRO A 62 -2.66 17.09 -0.56
CA PRO A 62 -1.23 17.37 -0.66
C PRO A 62 -0.42 16.09 -0.52
N LEU A 63 0.42 15.82 -1.52
CA LEU A 63 1.26 14.62 -1.52
C LEU A 63 2.54 14.88 -0.74
N ASN A 64 3.00 13.86 -0.02
CA ASN A 64 4.30 13.89 0.64
C ASN A 64 5.38 13.61 -0.39
N PRO A 65 6.21 14.59 -0.77
CA PRO A 65 7.20 14.38 -1.82
C PRO A 65 8.32 13.43 -1.43
N ASP A 66 8.47 13.17 -0.15
CA ASP A 66 9.54 12.28 0.33
C ASP A 66 9.15 10.81 0.30
N PHE A 67 7.87 10.51 0.12
CA PHE A 67 7.46 9.11 0.08
C PHE A 67 7.71 8.51 -1.29
N VAL A 68 8.25 7.30 -1.29
CA VAL A 68 8.75 6.66 -2.51
C VAL A 68 7.67 6.50 -3.58
N LEU A 69 6.45 6.14 -3.20
CA LEU A 69 5.38 5.93 -4.18
C LEU A 69 4.96 7.21 -4.89
N ASN A 70 5.26 8.37 -4.33
CA ASN A 70 4.90 9.65 -4.94
C ASN A 70 5.97 10.15 -5.90
N LYS A 71 7.10 9.47 -5.99
CA LYS A 71 8.15 9.87 -6.92
C LYS A 71 7.80 9.44 -8.34
N PRO A 72 8.07 10.29 -9.36
CA PRO A 72 7.65 9.99 -10.73
C PRO A 72 8.15 8.66 -11.27
N GLN A 73 9.38 8.26 -10.90
CA GLN A 73 9.95 7.02 -11.41
C GLN A 73 9.23 5.76 -10.90
N TYR A 74 8.44 5.89 -9.83
CA TYR A 74 7.73 4.74 -9.25
C TYR A 74 6.21 4.83 -9.41
N ARG A 75 5.72 5.79 -10.18
CA ARG A 75 4.28 6.04 -10.31
C ARG A 75 3.51 4.82 -10.80
N ASP A 76 4.07 4.09 -11.74
CA ASP A 76 3.38 2.95 -12.37
C ASP A 76 3.91 1.63 -11.84
N SER A 77 4.43 1.60 -10.63
CA SER A 77 4.97 0.38 -10.03
C SER A 77 3.89 -0.67 -9.86
N THR A 78 4.26 -1.91 -10.15
CA THR A 78 3.37 -3.06 -9.97
C THR A 78 3.96 -4.09 -9.02
N ILE A 79 5.20 -3.89 -8.58
CA ILE A 79 5.88 -4.79 -7.64
C ILE A 79 6.38 -3.94 -6.48
N LEU A 80 6.02 -4.35 -5.27
CA LEU A 80 6.49 -3.69 -4.06
C LEU A 80 7.59 -4.53 -3.43
N LEU A 81 8.77 -3.93 -3.25
CA LEU A 81 9.89 -4.61 -2.59
C LEU A 81 10.03 -4.01 -1.19
N ALA A 82 9.69 -4.79 -0.18
CA ALA A 82 9.71 -4.35 1.21
C ALA A 82 10.81 -5.04 1.99
N ARG A 83 11.12 -4.51 3.15
CA ARG A 83 12.04 -5.15 4.07
C ARG A 83 11.28 -6.14 4.93
N LYS A 84 12.00 -6.79 5.86
CA LYS A 84 11.45 -7.89 6.65
C LYS A 84 10.25 -7.44 7.49
N ASN A 85 9.42 -8.41 7.80
CA ASN A 85 8.25 -8.26 8.67
C ASN A 85 7.20 -7.29 8.11
N PHE A 86 7.02 -7.32 6.80
CA PHE A 86 5.98 -6.53 6.14
C PHE A 86 4.61 -7.12 6.46
N GLY A 87 3.66 -6.25 6.83
CA GLY A 87 2.31 -6.68 7.15
C GLY A 87 2.15 -7.24 8.55
N CYS A 88 3.04 -6.85 9.47
CA CYS A 88 2.95 -7.31 10.86
C CYS A 88 1.76 -6.67 11.58
N GLY A 89 1.49 -7.12 12.79
CA GLY A 89 0.37 -6.62 13.56
C GLY A 89 -0.89 -7.41 13.32
N SER A 90 -2.05 -6.79 13.51
CA SER A 90 -3.33 -7.45 13.34
C SER A 90 -3.55 -7.92 11.92
N SER A 91 -4.05 -9.16 11.76
CA SER A 91 -4.38 -9.67 10.44
C SER A 91 -5.66 -9.00 9.95
N ARG A 92 -5.57 -8.32 8.80
CA ARG A 92 -6.71 -7.61 8.22
C ARG A 92 -6.73 -7.81 6.72
N GLU A 93 -7.92 -8.13 6.20
CA GLU A 93 -8.07 -8.33 4.77
C GLU A 93 -7.99 -7.01 3.99
N HIS A 94 -8.26 -5.89 4.64
CA HIS A 94 -8.21 -4.58 3.99
C HIS A 94 -6.83 -4.24 3.45
N ALA A 95 -5.76 -4.69 4.13
CA ALA A 95 -4.41 -4.40 3.68
C ALA A 95 -4.11 -5.05 2.32
N PRO A 96 -4.35 -6.35 2.12
CA PRO A 96 -4.19 -6.93 0.78
C PRO A 96 -5.10 -6.28 -0.26
N TRP A 97 -6.34 -5.95 0.09
CA TRP A 97 -7.24 -5.29 -0.85
C TRP A 97 -6.69 -3.94 -1.30
N ALA A 98 -6.17 -3.15 -0.36
CA ALA A 98 -5.61 -1.84 -0.71
C ALA A 98 -4.41 -1.98 -1.65
N LEU A 99 -3.53 -2.94 -1.38
CA LEU A 99 -2.36 -3.18 -2.24
C LEU A 99 -2.76 -3.58 -3.66
N ILE A 100 -3.69 -4.50 -3.78
CA ILE A 100 -4.17 -4.95 -5.09
C ILE A 100 -4.88 -3.83 -5.82
N GLN A 101 -5.75 -3.10 -5.13
CA GLN A 101 -6.54 -2.05 -5.76
C GLN A 101 -5.70 -0.84 -6.15
N TYR A 102 -4.59 -0.61 -5.46
CA TYR A 102 -3.65 0.42 -5.87
C TYR A 102 -2.97 0.06 -7.19
N GLY A 103 -2.74 -1.23 -7.44
CA GLY A 103 -2.14 -1.69 -8.68
C GLY A 103 -0.96 -2.63 -8.49
N PHE A 104 -0.65 -3.02 -7.26
CA PHE A 104 0.44 -3.97 -7.04
C PHE A 104 0.00 -5.38 -7.39
N LYS A 105 0.82 -6.08 -8.15
CA LYS A 105 0.59 -7.46 -8.54
C LYS A 105 1.47 -8.43 -7.76
N ALA A 106 2.51 -7.92 -7.12
CA ALA A 106 3.39 -8.75 -6.31
C ALA A 106 3.99 -7.90 -5.21
N VAL A 107 4.17 -8.51 -4.04
CA VAL A 107 4.90 -7.93 -2.92
C VAL A 107 6.02 -8.90 -2.57
N ILE A 108 7.25 -8.39 -2.58
CA ILE A 108 8.43 -9.19 -2.27
C ILE A 108 8.97 -8.69 -0.95
N ALA A 109 9.07 -9.59 0.03
CA ALA A 109 9.61 -9.25 1.32
C ALA A 109 10.36 -10.46 1.89
N PRO A 110 11.42 -10.24 2.66
CA PRO A 110 12.09 -11.34 3.35
C PRO A 110 11.17 -11.99 4.37
N SER A 111 11.62 -13.15 4.89
CA SER A 111 10.89 -13.87 5.91
C SER A 111 10.54 -12.95 7.09
N LYS A 112 9.40 -13.22 7.73
CA LYS A 112 8.94 -12.44 8.87
C LYS A 112 9.75 -12.70 10.14
N ARG A 113 10.67 -13.64 10.10
CA ARG A 113 11.45 -13.96 11.30
C ARG A 113 12.90 -13.62 11.13
#